data_cc3d16a2f3130f4c9eb03d485c50453f
#
_entry.id   cc3d16a2f3130f4c9eb03d485c50453f
#
_cell.length_a   1.000
_cell.length_b   1.000
_cell.length_c   1.000
_cell.angle_alpha   90.00
_cell.angle_beta   90.00
_cell.angle_gamma   90.00
#
_symmetry.space_group_name_H-M   'P 1'
#
loop_
_entity.id
_entity.type
_entity.pdbx_description
1 polymer ?
#
loop_
_entity_poly.entity_id
_entity_poly.type
_entity_poly.pdbx_seq_one_letter_code
_entity_poly.pdbx_strand_id
1 'polypeptide(L)' 'MIDAEEVAQLANVIIGGFAVLRCNQNYKVVNLNKSHGVAVLANDGTLIETDMDPIELSIARKTLAESLMYMEA' A
#
# COMPACT_ATOMS: atom_id res chain seq x y z
N MET A 1 6.90 -11.58 -9.79
CA MET A 1 6.35 -10.24 -10.07
C MET A 1 4.86 -10.25 -9.77
N ILE A 2 4.38 -9.23 -9.10
CA ILE A 2 2.96 -9.15 -8.73
C ILE A 2 2.19 -8.48 -9.85
N ASP A 3 1.14 -9.14 -10.33
CA ASP A 3 0.21 -8.57 -11.30
C ASP A 3 -0.71 -7.58 -10.58
N ALA A 4 -0.85 -6.36 -11.11
CA ALA A 4 -1.68 -5.34 -10.50
C ALA A 4 -3.14 -5.79 -10.35
N GLU A 5 -3.65 -6.54 -11.30
CA GLU A 5 -5.00 -7.07 -11.23
C GLU A 5 -5.14 -8.07 -10.09
N GLU A 6 -4.14 -8.94 -9.91
CA GLU A 6 -4.13 -9.89 -8.81
C GLU A 6 -4.03 -9.17 -7.47
N VAL A 7 -3.19 -8.14 -7.39
CA VAL A 7 -3.05 -7.33 -6.18
C VAL A 7 -4.39 -6.68 -5.83
N ALA A 8 -5.08 -6.13 -6.82
CA ALA A 8 -6.37 -5.49 -6.59
C ALA A 8 -7.40 -6.46 -6.03
N GLN A 9 -7.37 -7.72 -6.46
CA GLN A 9 -8.29 -8.74 -5.97
C GLN A 9 -7.98 -9.17 -4.54
N LEU A 10 -6.70 -9.10 -4.15
CA LEU A 10 -6.25 -9.54 -2.82
C LEU A 10 -6.16 -8.39 -1.83
N ALA A 11 -6.35 -7.16 -2.28
CA ALA A 11 -6.20 -5.98 -1.43
C ALA A 11 -7.32 -5.92 -0.39
N ASN A 12 -6.96 -5.52 0.83
CA ASN A 12 -7.92 -5.28 1.89
C ASN A 12 -8.70 -4.00 1.62
N VAL A 13 -8.04 -2.97 1.10
CA VAL A 13 -8.64 -1.67 0.81
C VAL A 13 -8.00 -1.10 -0.45
N ILE A 14 -8.80 -0.46 -1.28
CA ILE A 14 -8.30 0.30 -2.44
C ILE A 14 -8.79 1.73 -2.31
N ILE A 15 -7.88 2.68 -2.27
CA ILE A 15 -8.19 4.11 -2.14
C ILE A 15 -7.38 4.88 -3.18
N GLY A 16 -8.07 5.63 -4.05
CA GLY A 16 -7.40 6.54 -4.98
C GLY A 16 -6.41 5.86 -5.92
N GLY A 17 -6.65 4.61 -6.29
CA GLY A 17 -5.75 3.86 -7.16
C GLY A 17 -4.58 3.22 -6.41
N PHE A 18 -4.58 3.25 -5.09
CA PHE A 18 -3.59 2.57 -4.26
C PHE A 18 -4.25 1.41 -3.54
N ALA A 19 -3.67 0.22 -3.66
CA ALA A 19 -4.14 -0.97 -2.97
C ALA A 19 -3.33 -1.17 -1.70
N VAL A 20 -4.01 -1.45 -0.59
CA VAL A 20 -3.36 -1.71 0.69
C VAL A 20 -3.61 -3.15 1.06
N LEU A 21 -2.52 -3.89 1.28
CA LEU A 21 -2.57 -5.30 1.67
C LEU A 21 -1.92 -5.48 3.03
N ARG A 22 -2.52 -6.32 3.84
CA ARG A 22 -1.95 -6.68 5.12
C ARG A 22 -1.18 -7.99 4.95
N CYS A 23 0.11 -7.95 5.24
CA CYS A 23 1.00 -9.12 5.11
C CYS A 23 1.66 -9.40 6.45
N ASN A 24 1.14 -10.36 7.20
CA ASN A 24 1.64 -10.67 8.55
C ASN A 24 1.57 -9.42 9.44
N GLN A 25 2.72 -8.90 9.84
CA GLN A 25 2.80 -7.72 10.70
C GLN A 25 3.11 -6.45 9.92
N ASN A 26 3.16 -6.55 8.59
CA ASN A 26 3.50 -5.44 7.73
C ASN A 26 2.34 -5.07 6.82
N TYR A 27 2.44 -3.89 6.20
CA TYR A 27 1.49 -3.45 5.20
C TYR A 27 2.22 -3.23 3.89
N LYS A 28 1.58 -3.59 2.79
CA LYS A 28 2.09 -3.34 1.45
C LYS A 28 1.13 -2.39 0.74
N VAL A 29 1.64 -1.28 0.26
CA VAL A 29 0.86 -0.31 -0.52
C VAL A 29 1.36 -0.35 -1.94
N VAL A 30 0.45 -0.59 -2.88
CA VAL A 30 0.77 -0.73 -4.30
C VAL A 30 0.03 0.33 -5.09
N ASN A 31 0.77 1.08 -5.93
CA ASN A 31 0.17 2.05 -6.82
C ASN A 31 -0.34 1.31 -8.07
N LEU A 32 -1.65 1.18 -8.19
CA LEU A 32 -2.28 0.47 -9.30
C LEU A 32 -2.22 1.24 -10.62
N ASN A 33 -1.85 2.52 -10.58
CA ASN A 33 -1.77 3.38 -11.77
C ASN A 33 -0.42 3.27 -12.47
N LYS A 34 0.52 2.53 -11.90
CA LYS A 34 1.85 2.35 -12.47
C LYS A 34 2.21 0.87 -12.49
N SER A 35 3.14 0.51 -13.37
CA SER A 35 3.72 -0.83 -13.38
C SER A 35 4.66 -1.07 -12.20
N HIS A 36 5.14 0.01 -11.59
CA HIS A 36 5.97 0.00 -10.38
C HIS A 36 5.29 0.86 -9.34
N GLY A 37 5.80 0.83 -8.13
CA GLY A 37 5.28 1.67 -7.07
C GLY A 37 4.73 0.81 -5.94
N VAL A 38 5.66 0.23 -5.17
CA VAL A 38 5.34 -0.59 -4.01
C VAL A 38 6.03 0.00 -2.80
N ALA A 39 5.34 0.06 -1.69
CA ALA A 39 5.95 0.43 -0.42
C ALA A 39 5.57 -0.63 0.61
N VAL A 40 6.56 -1.11 1.35
CA VAL A 40 6.35 -2.04 2.45
C VAL A 40 6.62 -1.28 3.74
N LEU A 41 5.62 -1.23 4.60
CA LEU A 41 5.70 -0.49 5.85
C LEU A 41 5.41 -1.42 7.02
N ALA A 42 6.13 -1.22 8.11
CA ALA A 42 5.90 -1.98 9.32
C ALA A 42 4.58 -1.54 9.98
N ASN A 43 4.15 -2.32 10.95
CA ASN A 43 2.90 -2.08 11.67
C ASN A 43 2.85 -0.69 12.33
N ASP A 44 4.01 -0.14 12.67
CA ASP A 44 4.11 1.20 13.28
C ASP A 44 4.27 2.32 12.26
N GLY A 45 4.26 1.99 10.97
CA GLY A 45 4.45 2.98 9.91
C GLY A 45 5.87 3.15 9.43
N THR A 46 6.82 2.42 10.00
CA THR A 46 8.22 2.50 9.59
C THR A 46 8.40 1.94 8.19
N LEU A 47 9.06 2.69 7.32
CA LEU A 47 9.32 2.24 5.96
C LEU A 47 10.37 1.14 5.96
N ILE A 48 10.01 -0.01 5.38
CA ILE A 48 10.92 -1.15 5.25
C ILE A 48 11.60 -1.14 3.88
N GLU A 49 10.80 -0.99 2.83
CA GLU A 49 11.30 -1.03 1.47
C GLU A 49 10.33 -0.30 0.54
N THR A 50 10.85 0.38 -0.47
CA THR A 50 10.01 1.02 -1.47
C THR A 50 10.80 1.31 -2.74
N ASP A 51 10.11 1.31 -3.88
CA ASP A 51 10.62 1.84 -5.14
C ASP A 51 9.89 3.12 -5.54
N MET A 52 9.06 3.65 -4.64
CA MET A 52 8.32 4.89 -4.88
C MET A 52 9.21 6.12 -4.71
N ASP A 53 8.93 7.18 -5.48
CA ASP A 53 9.59 8.46 -5.24
C ASP A 53 9.02 9.11 -3.97
N PRO A 54 9.67 10.18 -3.44
CA PRO A 54 9.22 10.79 -2.19
C PRO A 54 7.79 11.32 -2.22
N ILE A 55 7.34 11.84 -3.35
CA ILE A 55 5.98 12.35 -3.48
C ILE A 55 4.98 11.21 -3.45
N GLU A 56 5.25 10.16 -4.23
CA GLU A 56 4.41 8.98 -4.28
C GLU A 56 4.35 8.29 -2.92
N LEU A 57 5.49 8.18 -2.25
CA LEU A 57 5.58 7.58 -0.92
C LEU A 57 4.76 8.35 0.11
N SER A 58 4.76 9.68 0.01
CA SER A 58 3.94 10.52 0.89
C SER A 58 2.45 10.21 0.73
N ILE A 59 2.00 10.04 -0.52
CA ILE A 59 0.62 9.67 -0.80
C ILE A 59 0.32 8.26 -0.27
N ALA A 60 1.26 7.33 -0.45
CA ALA A 60 1.10 5.96 0.03
C ALA A 60 0.95 5.90 1.55
N ARG A 61 1.75 6.68 2.28
CA ARG A 61 1.66 6.74 3.74
C ARG A 61 0.30 7.31 4.19
N LYS A 62 -0.17 8.34 3.52
CA LYS A 62 -1.46 8.93 3.81
C LYS A 62 -2.58 7.92 3.52
N THR A 63 -2.48 7.21 2.40
CA THR A 63 -3.45 6.18 2.03
C THR A 63 -3.49 5.07 3.07
N LEU A 64 -2.33 4.64 3.54
CA LEU A 64 -2.26 3.62 4.58
C LEU A 64 -2.96 4.09 5.86
N ALA A 65 -2.70 5.32 6.28
CA ALA A 65 -3.33 5.87 7.48
C ALA A 65 -4.85 5.89 7.35
N GLU A 66 -5.36 6.29 6.20
CA GLU A 66 -6.80 6.28 5.93
C GLU A 66 -7.36 4.86 5.93
N SER A 67 -6.65 3.93 5.30
CA SER A 67 -7.13 2.55 5.18
C SER A 67 -7.21 1.85 6.53
N LEU A 68 -6.32 2.17 7.46
CA LEU A 68 -6.36 1.57 8.79
C LEU A 68 -7.65 1.89 9.53
N MET A 69 -8.26 3.03 9.25
CA MET A 69 -9.54 3.40 9.83
C MET A 69 -10.65 2.46 9.38
N TYR A 70 -10.56 1.95 8.17
CA TYR A 70 -11.55 1.01 7.64
C TYR A 70 -11.26 -0.41 8.06
N MET A 71 -9.99 -0.78 8.14
CA MET A 71 -9.60 -2.15 8.47
C MET A 71 -9.84 -2.49 9.94
N GLU A 72 -9.83 -1.51 10.81
CA GLU A 72 -10.03 -1.70 12.25
C GLU A 72 -11.50 -1.58 12.67
N ALA A 73 -12.35 -1.24 11.75
CA ALA A 73 -13.77 -1.05 12.05
C ALA A 73 -14.48 -2.37 12.37
#